data_1c75df6afcf6a2c4a11f2d7b6f8561b6
#
_entry.id   1c75df6afcf6a2c4a11f2d7b6f8561b6
#
_cell.length_a   1.000
_cell.length_b   1.000
_cell.length_c   1.000
_cell.angle_alpha   90.00
_cell.angle_beta   90.00
_cell.angle_gamma   90.00
#
_symmetry.space_group_name_H-M   'P 1'
#
loop_
_entity.id
_entity.type
_entity.pdbx_description
1 polymer ?
#
loop_
_entity_poly.entity_id
_entity_poly.type
_entity_poly.pdbx_seq_one_letter_code
_entity_poly.pdbx_strand_id
1 'polypeptide(L)'
;MAALAALLVVVLARRRGIHLEGETLIAMLRGLVQIIAVGSILVILLRAPRWTSGLLLAAMIVAAGLTSARRAKGMPDAFQVSAWAIAFGAGSVIAVMTALGVIDSAITSLVPVGSMLIANAMNTNSLALNRFRSDVLAHAGEIETALALGAQARNSVSPYIQASFEASLIPAIDSLRSLGIVWIPGLMAGMLLSGARPVYAAIYQFVVLAMIFASSGLTSLISSMLIRGRVFSPADQLLLQPGR
;
A
#
# COMPACT_ATOMS: atom_id res chain seq x y z
N MET A 1 -16.38 5.56 -23.73
CA MET A 1 -16.28 6.96 -23.28
C MET A 1 -15.13 7.15 -22.26
N ALA A 2 -15.10 6.44 -21.13
CA ALA A 2 -13.99 6.58 -20.13
C ALA A 2 -12.59 6.30 -20.71
N ALA A 3 -12.44 5.26 -21.54
CA ALA A 3 -11.17 4.97 -22.22
C ALA A 3 -10.75 6.09 -23.20
N LEU A 4 -11.70 6.73 -23.87
CA LEU A 4 -11.43 7.87 -24.75
C LEU A 4 -10.94 9.10 -23.96
N ALA A 5 -11.51 9.36 -22.79
CA ALA A 5 -11.06 10.44 -21.91
C ALA A 5 -9.63 10.19 -21.40
N ALA A 6 -9.31 8.94 -20.99
CA ALA A 6 -7.95 8.58 -20.61
C ALA A 6 -6.97 8.72 -21.77
N LEU A 7 -7.34 8.32 -22.98
CA LEU A 7 -6.54 8.47 -24.20
C LEU A 7 -6.27 9.95 -24.53
N LEU A 8 -7.28 10.81 -24.34
CA LEU A 8 -7.15 12.27 -24.53
C LEU A 8 -6.09 12.84 -23.58
N VAL A 9 -6.11 12.46 -22.30
CA VAL A 9 -5.11 12.90 -21.31
C VAL A 9 -3.72 12.46 -21.72
N VAL A 10 -3.57 11.21 -22.17
CA VAL A 10 -2.28 10.66 -22.65
C VAL A 10 -1.76 11.46 -23.86
N VAL A 11 -2.64 11.77 -24.84
CA VAL A 11 -2.28 12.55 -26.01
C VAL A 11 -1.87 13.98 -25.64
N LEU A 12 -2.59 14.62 -24.71
CA LEU A 12 -2.25 15.96 -24.22
C LEU A 12 -0.92 15.97 -23.45
N ALA A 13 -0.65 14.95 -22.61
CA ALA A 13 0.61 14.80 -21.91
C ALA A 13 1.78 14.64 -22.90
N ARG A 14 1.60 13.86 -23.96
CA ARG A 14 2.59 13.69 -25.03
C ARG A 14 2.94 15.00 -25.71
N ARG A 15 1.94 15.84 -26.01
CA ARG A 15 2.18 17.16 -26.61
C ARG A 15 3.02 18.09 -25.74
N ARG A 16 3.09 17.82 -24.42
CA ARG A 16 3.94 18.54 -23.46
C ARG A 16 5.27 17.84 -23.16
N GLY A 17 5.66 16.85 -23.94
CA GLY A 17 6.93 16.11 -23.76
C GLY A 17 6.93 15.14 -22.57
N ILE A 18 5.76 14.84 -21.99
CA ILE A 18 5.62 13.88 -20.90
C ILE A 18 5.30 12.51 -21.51
N HIS A 19 6.27 11.59 -21.48
CA HIS A 19 6.16 10.25 -22.08
C HIS A 19 5.54 9.25 -21.10
N LEU A 20 4.22 9.32 -20.89
CA LEU A 20 3.46 8.38 -20.04
C LEU A 20 2.66 7.35 -20.84
N GLU A 21 2.75 7.40 -22.16
CA GLU A 21 1.84 6.69 -23.07
C GLU A 21 1.94 5.18 -22.93
N GLY A 22 3.15 4.63 -22.98
CA GLY A 22 3.38 3.20 -22.91
C GLY A 22 3.01 2.63 -21.54
N GLU A 23 3.41 3.30 -20.46
CA GLU A 23 3.10 2.85 -19.10
C GLU A 23 1.59 2.90 -18.83
N THR A 24 0.90 3.96 -19.25
CA THR A 24 -0.55 4.11 -19.01
C THR A 24 -1.37 3.10 -19.81
N LEU A 25 -1.07 2.92 -21.09
CA LEU A 25 -1.78 1.94 -21.93
C LEU A 25 -1.57 0.51 -21.45
N ILE A 26 -0.34 0.14 -21.13
CA ILE A 26 -0.01 -1.17 -20.58
C ILE A 26 -0.71 -1.36 -19.21
N ALA A 27 -0.71 -0.34 -18.36
CA ALA A 27 -1.38 -0.40 -17.06
C ALA A 27 -2.90 -0.59 -17.21
N MET A 28 -3.55 0.11 -18.15
CA MET A 28 -4.99 -0.02 -18.41
C MET A 28 -5.34 -1.41 -18.94
N LEU A 29 -4.61 -1.91 -19.95
CA LEU A 29 -4.84 -3.23 -20.52
C LEU A 29 -4.60 -4.34 -19.50
N ARG A 30 -3.49 -4.23 -18.76
CA ARG A 30 -3.16 -5.15 -17.68
C ARG A 30 -4.23 -5.11 -16.58
N GLY A 31 -4.69 -3.93 -16.18
CA GLY A 31 -5.74 -3.75 -15.17
C GLY A 31 -7.05 -4.41 -15.59
N LEU A 32 -7.46 -4.23 -16.87
CA LEU A 32 -8.65 -4.87 -17.41
C LEU A 32 -8.54 -6.41 -17.39
N VAL A 33 -7.43 -6.96 -17.86
CA VAL A 33 -7.21 -8.40 -17.85
C VAL A 33 -7.18 -8.94 -16.41
N GLN A 34 -6.52 -8.24 -15.50
CA GLN A 34 -6.43 -8.63 -14.09
C GLN A 34 -7.79 -8.64 -13.40
N ILE A 35 -8.64 -7.60 -13.62
CA ILE A 35 -9.94 -7.55 -12.94
C ILE A 35 -10.90 -8.62 -13.48
N ILE A 36 -10.85 -8.93 -14.77
CA ILE A 36 -11.63 -10.03 -15.36
C ILE A 36 -11.15 -11.37 -14.80
N ALA A 37 -9.84 -11.60 -14.73
CA ALA A 37 -9.27 -12.81 -14.15
C ALA A 37 -9.67 -12.99 -12.68
N VAL A 38 -9.55 -11.92 -11.86
CA VAL A 38 -9.97 -11.94 -10.45
C VAL A 38 -11.47 -12.20 -10.32
N GLY A 39 -12.31 -11.56 -11.15
CA GLY A 39 -13.75 -11.81 -11.16
C GLY A 39 -14.07 -13.27 -11.48
N SER A 40 -13.39 -13.88 -12.46
CA SER A 40 -13.56 -15.30 -12.82
C SER A 40 -13.14 -16.23 -11.69
N ILE A 41 -12.00 -15.95 -11.05
CA ILE A 41 -11.52 -16.70 -9.88
C ILE A 41 -12.52 -16.60 -8.74
N LEU A 42 -13.09 -15.42 -8.50
CA LEU A 42 -14.04 -15.19 -7.42
C LEU A 42 -15.31 -16.04 -7.60
N VAL A 43 -15.79 -16.23 -8.83
CA VAL A 43 -16.94 -17.12 -9.13
C VAL A 43 -16.64 -18.57 -8.70
N ILE A 44 -15.43 -19.03 -8.93
CA ILE A 44 -14.99 -20.38 -8.51
C ILE A 44 -14.86 -20.45 -6.98
N LEU A 45 -14.28 -19.43 -6.36
CA LEU A 45 -14.08 -19.36 -4.92
C LEU A 45 -15.41 -19.32 -4.13
N LEU A 46 -16.45 -18.71 -4.68
CA LEU A 46 -17.78 -18.67 -4.02
C LEU A 46 -18.36 -20.05 -3.75
N ARG A 47 -17.90 -21.08 -4.48
CA ARG A 47 -18.28 -22.49 -4.28
C ARG A 47 -17.28 -23.28 -3.44
N ALA A 48 -16.15 -22.65 -3.07
CA ALA A 48 -15.04 -23.30 -2.37
C ALA A 48 -15.19 -23.21 -0.85
N PRO A 49 -14.48 -24.03 -0.07
CA PRO A 49 -14.45 -23.96 1.39
C PRO A 49 -13.91 -22.61 1.88
N ARG A 50 -14.36 -22.14 3.05
CA ARG A 50 -14.03 -20.83 3.64
C ARG A 50 -12.51 -20.56 3.79
N TRP A 51 -11.71 -21.61 4.02
CA TRP A 51 -10.26 -21.46 4.17
C TRP A 51 -9.55 -20.97 2.89
N THR A 52 -10.18 -21.13 1.72
CA THR A 52 -9.61 -20.65 0.44
C THR A 52 -9.50 -19.13 0.37
N SER A 53 -10.35 -18.39 1.10
CA SER A 53 -10.23 -16.94 1.21
C SER A 53 -8.92 -16.52 1.89
N GLY A 54 -8.49 -17.27 2.91
CA GLY A 54 -7.21 -17.06 3.57
C GLY A 54 -6.02 -17.28 2.64
N LEU A 55 -6.04 -18.34 1.82
CA LEU A 55 -5.01 -18.58 0.80
C LEU A 55 -4.96 -17.47 -0.24
N LEU A 56 -6.12 -17.00 -0.69
CA LEU A 56 -6.17 -15.90 -1.66
C LEU A 56 -5.58 -14.62 -1.07
N LEU A 57 -5.95 -14.26 0.16
CA LEU A 57 -5.39 -13.09 0.84
C LEU A 57 -3.88 -13.24 1.07
N ALA A 58 -3.39 -14.42 1.42
CA ALA A 58 -1.96 -14.69 1.55
C ALA A 58 -1.23 -14.49 0.20
N ALA A 59 -1.79 -15.01 -0.90
CA ALA A 59 -1.25 -14.78 -2.23
C ALA A 59 -1.26 -13.28 -2.61
N MET A 60 -2.31 -12.54 -2.23
CA MET A 60 -2.39 -11.10 -2.45
C MET A 60 -1.34 -10.34 -1.62
N ILE A 61 -1.04 -10.75 -0.39
CA ILE A 61 0.03 -10.17 0.44
C ILE A 61 1.39 -10.37 -0.24
N VAL A 62 1.68 -11.56 -0.76
CA VAL A 62 2.94 -11.82 -1.48
C VAL A 62 3.03 -10.95 -2.73
N ALA A 63 1.96 -10.87 -3.53
CA ALA A 63 1.91 -10.02 -4.72
C ALA A 63 2.06 -8.52 -4.39
N ALA A 64 1.47 -8.06 -3.28
CA ALA A 64 1.62 -6.71 -2.77
C ALA A 64 3.06 -6.43 -2.32
N GLY A 65 3.70 -7.37 -1.62
CA GLY A 65 5.11 -7.29 -1.24
C GLY A 65 6.04 -7.16 -2.45
N LEU A 66 5.84 -8.00 -3.47
CA LEU A 66 6.58 -7.93 -4.74
C LEU A 66 6.38 -6.60 -5.46
N THR A 67 5.14 -6.10 -5.49
CA THR A 67 4.81 -4.83 -6.15
C THR A 67 5.45 -3.65 -5.42
N SER A 68 5.35 -3.63 -4.09
CA SER A 68 5.97 -2.59 -3.25
C SER A 68 7.50 -2.60 -3.40
N ALA A 69 8.13 -3.77 -3.39
CA ALA A 69 9.57 -3.91 -3.59
C ALA A 69 10.03 -3.40 -4.96
N ARG A 70 9.28 -3.70 -6.03
CA ARG A 70 9.57 -3.19 -7.37
C ARG A 70 9.48 -1.67 -7.47
N ARG A 71 8.60 -1.03 -6.69
CA ARG A 71 8.48 0.43 -6.61
C ARG A 71 9.62 1.05 -5.81
N ALA A 72 10.08 0.38 -4.75
CA ALA A 72 11.20 0.79 -3.91
C ALA A 72 12.57 0.37 -4.51
N LYS A 73 12.80 0.67 -5.79
CA LYS A 73 14.03 0.30 -6.51
C LYS A 73 15.30 0.76 -5.77
N GLY A 74 16.26 -0.14 -5.60
CA GLY A 74 17.55 0.15 -4.97
C GLY A 74 17.53 0.14 -3.43
N MET A 75 16.41 -0.24 -2.81
CA MET A 75 16.38 -0.48 -1.36
C MET A 75 16.86 -1.91 -1.06
N PRO A 76 17.77 -2.11 -0.09
CA PRO A 76 18.21 -3.43 0.32
C PRO A 76 17.03 -4.23 0.89
N ASP A 77 16.93 -5.50 0.55
CA ASP A 77 15.91 -6.44 1.05
C ASP A 77 14.46 -5.96 0.92
N ALA A 78 14.17 -5.07 -0.05
CA ALA A 78 12.88 -4.41 -0.21
C ALA A 78 11.69 -5.40 -0.24
N PHE A 79 11.87 -6.58 -0.83
CA PHE A 79 10.81 -7.59 -0.86
C PHE A 79 10.51 -8.16 0.53
N GLN A 80 11.54 -8.55 1.28
CA GLN A 80 11.36 -9.12 2.61
C GLN A 80 10.73 -8.09 3.56
N VAL A 81 11.24 -6.84 3.54
CA VAL A 81 10.69 -5.75 4.34
C VAL A 81 9.22 -5.53 3.99
N SER A 82 8.88 -5.41 2.70
CA SER A 82 7.51 -5.16 2.25
C SER A 82 6.58 -6.33 2.56
N ALA A 83 7.00 -7.57 2.30
CA ALA A 83 6.17 -8.74 2.53
C ALA A 83 5.84 -8.92 4.03
N TRP A 84 6.83 -8.82 4.90
CA TRP A 84 6.61 -8.91 6.35
C TRP A 84 5.82 -7.72 6.88
N ALA A 85 6.11 -6.51 6.44
CA ALA A 85 5.37 -5.32 6.87
C ALA A 85 3.88 -5.41 6.50
N ILE A 86 3.55 -5.83 5.27
CA ILE A 86 2.17 -5.98 4.82
C ILE A 86 1.50 -7.18 5.51
N ALA A 87 2.21 -8.30 5.64
CA ALA A 87 1.67 -9.48 6.31
C ALA A 87 1.28 -9.22 7.77
N PHE A 88 2.16 -8.59 8.54
CA PHE A 88 1.86 -8.27 9.93
C PHE A 88 0.98 -7.03 10.07
N GLY A 89 1.14 -5.99 9.24
CA GLY A 89 0.33 -4.78 9.29
C GLY A 89 -1.12 -5.04 8.84
N ALA A 90 -1.34 -5.36 7.57
CA ALA A 90 -2.68 -5.62 7.06
C ALA A 90 -3.23 -6.96 7.52
N GLY A 91 -2.41 -8.02 7.55
CA GLY A 91 -2.84 -9.36 7.96
C GLY A 91 -3.32 -9.42 9.40
N SER A 92 -2.67 -8.73 10.34
CA SER A 92 -3.12 -8.68 11.74
C SER A 92 -4.47 -7.97 11.88
N VAL A 93 -4.67 -6.84 11.18
CA VAL A 93 -5.95 -6.12 11.21
C VAL A 93 -7.06 -6.98 10.63
N ILE A 94 -6.83 -7.64 9.49
CA ILE A 94 -7.80 -8.56 8.90
C ILE A 94 -8.14 -9.69 9.88
N ALA A 95 -7.14 -10.32 10.47
CA ALA A 95 -7.33 -11.43 11.40
C ALA A 95 -8.11 -11.01 12.65
N VAL A 96 -7.72 -9.90 13.29
CA VAL A 96 -8.39 -9.39 14.50
C VAL A 96 -9.84 -8.98 14.19
N MET A 97 -10.07 -8.24 13.11
CA MET A 97 -11.41 -7.76 12.76
C MET A 97 -12.34 -8.90 12.33
N THR A 98 -11.80 -9.96 11.72
CA THR A 98 -12.57 -11.18 11.44
C THR A 98 -12.86 -11.96 12.71
N ALA A 99 -11.91 -12.08 13.62
CA ALA A 99 -12.10 -12.76 14.91
C ALA A 99 -13.13 -12.03 15.79
N LEU A 100 -13.18 -10.70 15.74
CA LEU A 100 -14.17 -9.88 16.45
C LEU A 100 -15.55 -9.85 15.75
N GLY A 101 -15.69 -10.49 14.59
CA GLY A 101 -16.95 -10.50 13.84
C GLY A 101 -17.29 -9.18 13.13
N VAL A 102 -16.34 -8.23 13.06
CA VAL A 102 -16.50 -6.96 12.32
C VAL A 102 -16.49 -7.20 10.82
N ILE A 103 -15.63 -8.11 10.36
CA ILE A 103 -15.62 -8.62 8.98
C ILE A 103 -16.22 -10.02 9.01
N ASP A 104 -17.29 -10.23 8.25
CA ASP A 104 -17.84 -11.57 8.07
C ASP A 104 -16.80 -12.47 7.39
N SER A 105 -16.64 -13.69 7.90
CA SER A 105 -15.73 -14.70 7.34
C SER A 105 -16.19 -15.25 5.98
N ALA A 106 -17.37 -14.85 5.49
CA ALA A 106 -17.82 -15.19 4.14
C ALA A 106 -16.87 -14.60 3.08
N ILE A 107 -16.62 -15.38 2.03
CA ILE A 107 -15.74 -14.98 0.93
C ILE A 107 -16.15 -13.65 0.31
N THR A 108 -17.47 -13.41 0.21
CA THR A 108 -18.07 -12.19 -0.33
C THR A 108 -17.76 -10.91 0.45
N SER A 109 -17.44 -11.04 1.74
CA SER A 109 -17.11 -9.91 2.62
C SER A 109 -15.60 -9.85 2.89
N LEU A 110 -14.99 -10.98 3.26
CA LEU A 110 -13.59 -11.06 3.67
C LEU A 110 -12.63 -10.70 2.53
N VAL A 111 -12.86 -11.21 1.31
CA VAL A 111 -11.95 -10.98 0.18
C VAL A 111 -11.98 -9.53 -0.29
N PRO A 112 -13.13 -8.90 -0.56
CA PRO A 112 -13.15 -7.48 -0.96
C PRO A 112 -12.55 -6.56 0.10
N VAL A 113 -12.98 -6.67 1.37
CA VAL A 113 -12.45 -5.81 2.44
C VAL A 113 -10.97 -6.08 2.68
N GLY A 114 -10.55 -7.35 2.78
CA GLY A 114 -9.15 -7.73 2.97
C GLY A 114 -8.26 -7.23 1.84
N SER A 115 -8.71 -7.32 0.59
CA SER A 115 -7.97 -6.80 -0.57
C SER A 115 -7.79 -5.28 -0.51
N MET A 116 -8.80 -4.53 -0.04
CA MET A 116 -8.70 -3.08 0.14
C MET A 116 -7.64 -2.73 1.20
N LEU A 117 -7.60 -3.45 2.32
CA LEU A 117 -6.60 -3.24 3.36
C LEU A 117 -5.19 -3.54 2.84
N ILE A 118 -4.99 -4.68 2.16
CA ILE A 118 -3.70 -5.08 1.58
C ILE A 118 -3.23 -4.06 0.52
N ALA A 119 -4.12 -3.60 -0.35
CA ALA A 119 -3.76 -2.63 -1.40
C ALA A 119 -3.35 -1.28 -0.82
N ASN A 120 -4.06 -0.78 0.20
CA ASN A 120 -3.69 0.46 0.88
C ASN A 120 -2.39 0.32 1.66
N ALA A 121 -2.20 -0.79 2.38
CA ALA A 121 -0.94 -1.11 3.06
C ALA A 121 0.24 -1.17 2.08
N MET A 122 0.08 -1.80 0.91
CA MET A 122 1.08 -1.81 -0.17
C MET A 122 1.42 -0.40 -0.65
N ASN A 123 0.43 0.44 -0.89
CA ASN A 123 0.65 1.82 -1.35
C ASN A 123 1.38 2.64 -0.28
N THR A 124 0.94 2.57 0.97
CA THR A 124 1.58 3.25 2.10
C THR A 124 3.03 2.79 2.27
N ASN A 125 3.28 1.48 2.23
CA ASN A 125 4.64 0.93 2.31
C ASN A 125 5.54 1.41 1.16
N SER A 126 5.00 1.44 -0.06
CA SER A 126 5.74 1.96 -1.23
C SER A 126 6.12 3.43 -1.07
N LEU A 127 5.19 4.26 -0.55
CA LEU A 127 5.44 5.67 -0.27
C LEU A 127 6.49 5.85 0.82
N ALA A 128 6.37 5.11 1.93
CA ALA A 128 7.33 5.17 3.04
C ALA A 128 8.75 4.83 2.57
N LEU A 129 8.92 3.70 1.87
CA LEU A 129 10.24 3.28 1.39
C LEU A 129 10.82 4.24 0.36
N ASN A 130 10.02 4.74 -0.59
CA ASN A 130 10.48 5.70 -1.59
C ASN A 130 10.88 7.03 -0.96
N ARG A 131 10.09 7.54 -0.03
CA ARG A 131 10.39 8.78 0.68
C ARG A 131 11.65 8.64 1.50
N PHE A 132 11.74 7.58 2.30
CA PHE A 132 12.92 7.28 3.10
C PHE A 132 14.19 7.20 2.23
N ARG A 133 14.13 6.45 1.13
CA ARG A 133 15.25 6.37 0.18
C ARG A 133 15.66 7.74 -0.36
N SER A 134 14.69 8.53 -0.80
CA SER A 134 14.94 9.86 -1.34
C SER A 134 15.62 10.78 -0.32
N ASP A 135 15.13 10.77 0.91
CA ASP A 135 15.66 11.61 1.98
C ASP A 135 17.07 11.17 2.40
N VAL A 136 17.32 9.86 2.52
CA VAL A 136 18.66 9.32 2.83
C VAL A 136 19.67 9.66 1.72
N LEU A 137 19.27 9.54 0.46
CA LEU A 137 20.16 9.91 -0.66
C LEU A 137 20.45 11.41 -0.72
N ALA A 138 19.46 12.24 -0.41
CA ALA A 138 19.62 13.70 -0.39
C ALA A 138 20.57 14.16 0.73
N HIS A 139 20.62 13.44 1.84
CA HIS A 139 21.40 13.79 3.02
C HIS A 139 22.54 12.79 3.31
N ALA A 140 22.99 12.05 2.28
CA ALA A 140 24.02 11.00 2.47
C ALA A 140 25.30 11.56 3.08
N GLY A 141 25.77 12.74 2.66
CA GLY A 141 26.97 13.37 3.23
C GLY A 141 26.83 13.76 4.70
N GLU A 142 25.64 14.20 5.13
CA GLU A 142 25.38 14.50 6.55
C GLU A 142 25.39 13.22 7.40
N ILE A 143 24.77 12.15 6.86
CA ILE A 143 24.74 10.83 7.52
C ILE A 143 26.16 10.28 7.66
N GLU A 144 26.96 10.31 6.59
CA GLU A 144 28.35 9.83 6.61
C GLU A 144 29.23 10.67 7.56
N THR A 145 29.02 11.99 7.60
CA THR A 145 29.73 12.88 8.55
C THR A 145 29.35 12.52 10.00
N ALA A 146 28.08 12.31 10.28
CA ALA A 146 27.64 11.90 11.61
C ALA A 146 28.24 10.55 12.04
N LEU A 147 28.31 9.58 11.10
CA LEU A 147 28.96 8.29 11.35
C LEU A 147 30.46 8.44 11.63
N ALA A 148 31.16 9.29 10.86
CA ALA A 148 32.59 9.59 11.07
C ALA A 148 32.85 10.23 12.44
N LEU A 149 31.89 10.98 12.98
CA LEU A 149 31.94 11.57 14.32
C LEU A 149 31.51 10.60 15.43
N GLY A 150 31.24 9.33 15.10
CA GLY A 150 30.90 8.29 16.09
C GLY A 150 29.42 8.16 16.41
N ALA A 151 28.53 8.77 15.61
CA ALA A 151 27.10 8.56 15.80
C ALA A 151 26.71 7.10 15.47
N GLN A 152 25.75 6.56 16.22
CA GLN A 152 25.21 5.24 15.92
C GLN A 152 24.46 5.27 14.57
N ALA A 153 24.76 4.29 13.69
CA ALA A 153 24.16 4.18 12.36
C ALA A 153 22.62 4.26 12.38
N ARG A 154 21.98 3.58 13.31
CA ARG A 154 20.52 3.60 13.45
C ARG A 154 19.96 4.98 13.80
N ASN A 155 20.70 5.78 14.54
CA ASN A 155 20.23 7.11 14.99
C ASN A 155 20.41 8.16 13.89
N SER A 156 21.44 8.04 13.05
CA SER A 156 21.71 8.97 11.95
C SER A 156 20.59 9.02 10.91
N VAL A 157 19.80 7.95 10.75
CA VAL A 157 18.65 7.90 9.80
C VAL A 157 17.30 8.09 10.46
N SER A 158 17.24 8.25 11.79
CA SER A 158 15.98 8.32 12.55
C SER A 158 15.07 9.47 12.10
N PRO A 159 15.54 10.69 11.84
CA PRO A 159 14.70 11.80 11.36
C PRO A 159 14.04 11.49 10.00
N TYR A 160 14.77 10.84 9.10
CA TYR A 160 14.28 10.48 7.76
C TYR A 160 13.25 9.35 7.81
N ILE A 161 13.38 8.42 8.77
CA ILE A 161 12.37 7.39 9.03
C ILE A 161 11.07 8.05 9.51
N GLN A 162 11.14 8.97 10.47
CA GLN A 162 9.97 9.66 10.99
C GLN A 162 9.28 10.46 9.89
N ALA A 163 10.00 11.25 9.12
CA ALA A 163 9.45 12.03 8.01
C ALA A 163 8.79 11.13 6.95
N SER A 164 9.40 9.98 6.63
CA SER A 164 8.85 9.04 5.67
C SER A 164 7.58 8.33 6.19
N PHE A 165 7.54 8.00 7.48
CA PHE A 165 6.37 7.44 8.13
C PHE A 165 5.19 8.43 8.08
N GLU A 166 5.39 9.68 8.51
CA GLU A 166 4.37 10.71 8.49
C GLU A 166 3.85 10.96 7.07
N ALA A 167 4.75 11.14 6.09
CA ALA A 167 4.39 11.37 4.70
C ALA A 167 3.59 10.21 4.09
N SER A 168 3.89 8.97 4.47
CA SER A 168 3.22 7.79 3.95
C SER A 168 1.75 7.65 4.37
N LEU A 169 1.38 8.26 5.51
CA LEU A 169 0.02 8.20 6.05
C LEU A 169 -0.88 9.35 5.57
N ILE A 170 -0.32 10.39 4.95
CA ILE A 170 -1.09 11.54 4.45
C ILE A 170 -2.31 11.10 3.61
N PRO A 171 -2.19 10.19 2.60
CA PRO A 171 -3.34 9.80 1.80
C PRO A 171 -4.45 9.11 2.60
N ALA A 172 -4.09 8.32 3.60
CA ALA A 172 -5.07 7.65 4.46
C ALA A 172 -5.80 8.64 5.38
N ILE A 173 -5.07 9.61 5.93
CA ILE A 173 -5.64 10.70 6.75
C ILE A 173 -6.56 11.58 5.91
N ASP A 174 -6.15 11.95 4.69
CA ASP A 174 -6.95 12.79 3.79
C ASP A 174 -8.22 12.08 3.35
N SER A 175 -8.16 10.76 3.15
CA SER A 175 -9.36 9.95 2.86
C SER A 175 -10.36 10.00 4.03
N LEU A 176 -9.90 9.95 5.27
CA LEU A 176 -10.76 10.09 6.45
C LEU A 176 -11.35 11.51 6.56
N ARG A 177 -10.55 12.55 6.32
CA ARG A 177 -10.98 13.96 6.39
C ARG A 177 -12.02 14.32 5.33
N SER A 178 -11.89 13.75 4.13
CA SER A 178 -12.75 14.05 2.98
C SER A 178 -14.01 13.20 2.90
N LEU A 179 -14.11 12.18 3.78
CA LEU A 179 -15.21 11.23 3.79
C LEU A 179 -16.58 11.93 3.98
N GLY A 180 -17.50 11.64 3.07
CA GLY A 180 -18.88 12.14 3.12
C GLY A 180 -19.05 13.62 2.74
N ILE A 181 -17.95 14.39 2.65
CA ILE A 181 -17.99 15.81 2.26
C ILE A 181 -17.57 15.96 0.79
N VAL A 182 -16.46 15.38 0.41
CA VAL A 182 -15.90 15.51 -0.94
C VAL A 182 -16.22 14.31 -1.80
N TRP A 183 -16.29 13.13 -1.22
CA TRP A 183 -16.53 11.89 -1.96
C TRP A 183 -17.32 10.87 -1.13
N ILE A 184 -18.10 10.04 -1.85
CA ILE A 184 -18.76 8.87 -1.31
C ILE A 184 -18.01 7.64 -1.82
N PRO A 185 -17.44 6.81 -0.94
CA PRO A 185 -16.67 5.64 -1.37
C PRO A 185 -17.51 4.60 -2.11
N GLY A 186 -16.87 3.88 -3.03
CA GLY A 186 -17.53 2.89 -3.87
C GLY A 186 -18.24 1.77 -3.10
N LEU A 187 -17.70 1.37 -1.94
CA LEU A 187 -18.33 0.35 -1.09
C LEU A 187 -19.67 0.85 -0.53
N MET A 188 -19.70 2.08 0.01
CA MET A 188 -20.93 2.71 0.47
C MET A 188 -21.95 2.85 -0.68
N ALA A 189 -21.48 3.33 -1.84
CA ALA A 189 -22.33 3.46 -3.03
C ALA A 189 -22.90 2.10 -3.47
N GLY A 190 -22.09 1.03 -3.48
CA GLY A 190 -22.53 -0.32 -3.78
C GLY A 190 -23.58 -0.85 -2.80
N MET A 191 -23.40 -0.58 -1.50
CA MET A 191 -24.37 -0.94 -0.46
C MET A 191 -25.72 -0.21 -0.66
N LEU A 192 -25.67 1.08 -0.99
CA LEU A 192 -26.89 1.86 -1.28
C LEU A 192 -27.63 1.33 -2.50
N LEU A 193 -26.91 1.00 -3.57
CA LEU A 193 -27.50 0.39 -4.78
C LEU A 193 -28.10 -0.98 -4.51
N SER A 194 -27.57 -1.71 -3.53
CA SER A 194 -28.11 -3.00 -3.06
C SER A 194 -29.29 -2.85 -2.08
N GLY A 195 -29.76 -1.64 -1.80
CA GLY A 195 -30.90 -1.38 -0.92
C GLY A 195 -30.57 -1.27 0.57
N ALA A 196 -29.30 -1.18 0.95
CA ALA A 196 -28.91 -0.99 2.34
C ALA A 196 -29.34 0.39 2.86
N ARG A 197 -29.67 0.47 4.17
CA ARG A 197 -30.02 1.74 4.83
C ARG A 197 -28.83 2.70 4.80
N PRO A 198 -29.03 3.99 4.41
CA PRO A 198 -27.92 4.94 4.23
C PRO A 198 -27.02 5.12 5.45
N VAL A 199 -27.60 5.23 6.64
CA VAL A 199 -26.85 5.39 7.88
C VAL A 199 -25.99 4.15 8.18
N TYR A 200 -26.52 2.96 7.96
CA TYR A 200 -25.77 1.70 8.12
C TYR A 200 -24.59 1.63 7.15
N ALA A 201 -24.83 1.95 5.85
CA ALA A 201 -23.77 1.96 4.85
C ALA A 201 -22.67 2.99 5.18
N ALA A 202 -23.05 4.16 5.73
CA ALA A 202 -22.10 5.19 6.15
C ALA A 202 -21.22 4.73 7.34
N ILE A 203 -21.84 4.13 8.37
CA ILE A 203 -21.10 3.60 9.53
C ILE A 203 -20.16 2.48 9.11
N TYR A 204 -20.64 1.53 8.29
CA TYR A 204 -19.82 0.44 7.79
C TYR A 204 -18.62 0.95 6.99
N GLN A 205 -18.83 1.92 6.11
CA GLN A 205 -17.76 2.56 5.35
C GLN A 205 -16.74 3.25 6.24
N PHE A 206 -17.17 3.94 7.31
CA PHE A 206 -16.28 4.55 8.26
C PHE A 206 -15.40 3.51 8.96
N VAL A 207 -15.98 2.39 9.40
CA VAL A 207 -15.24 1.28 10.02
C VAL A 207 -14.18 0.72 9.06
N VAL A 208 -14.55 0.52 7.78
CA VAL A 208 -13.58 0.04 6.77
C VAL A 208 -12.43 1.03 6.57
N LEU A 209 -12.70 2.34 6.53
CA LEU A 209 -11.64 3.36 6.43
C LEU A 209 -10.75 3.41 7.68
N ALA A 210 -11.32 3.24 8.86
CA ALA A 210 -10.54 3.14 10.10
C ALA A 210 -9.62 1.90 10.08
N MET A 211 -10.11 0.76 9.57
CA MET A 211 -9.28 -0.42 9.37
C MET A 211 -8.17 -0.20 8.34
N ILE A 212 -8.46 0.51 7.23
CA ILE A 212 -7.45 0.89 6.23
C ILE A 212 -6.38 1.77 6.86
N PHE A 213 -6.75 2.76 7.66
CA PHE A 213 -5.79 3.60 8.37
C PHE A 213 -4.92 2.79 9.34
N ALA A 214 -5.54 1.91 10.15
CA ALA A 214 -4.82 1.05 11.08
C ALA A 214 -3.84 0.10 10.36
N SER A 215 -4.28 -0.55 9.28
CA SER A 215 -3.43 -1.46 8.50
C SER A 215 -2.28 -0.72 7.82
N SER A 216 -2.53 0.47 7.28
CA SER A 216 -1.51 1.34 6.69
C SER A 216 -0.50 1.81 7.71
N GLY A 217 -0.96 2.28 8.87
CA GLY A 217 -0.11 2.74 9.97
C GLY A 217 0.78 1.62 10.51
N LEU A 218 0.21 0.46 10.81
CA LEU A 218 0.98 -0.70 11.28
C LEU A 218 1.99 -1.16 10.23
N THR A 219 1.60 -1.22 8.96
CA THR A 219 2.51 -1.60 7.87
C THR A 219 3.68 -0.64 7.75
N SER A 220 3.41 0.68 7.77
CA SER A 220 4.47 1.69 7.69
C SER A 220 5.40 1.64 8.90
N LEU A 221 4.85 1.44 10.11
CA LEU A 221 5.63 1.30 11.33
C LEU A 221 6.56 0.08 11.28
N ILE A 222 6.04 -1.08 10.93
CA ILE A 222 6.83 -2.32 10.82
C ILE A 222 7.88 -2.18 9.73
N SER A 223 7.53 -1.62 8.58
CA SER A 223 8.47 -1.35 7.49
C SER A 223 9.63 -0.46 7.94
N SER A 224 9.31 0.62 8.65
CA SER A 224 10.30 1.56 9.21
C SER A 224 11.25 0.88 10.20
N MET A 225 10.73 0.00 11.05
CA MET A 225 11.55 -0.77 11.99
C MET A 225 12.49 -1.76 11.27
N LEU A 226 11.98 -2.45 10.23
CA LEU A 226 12.74 -3.45 9.50
C LEU A 226 13.81 -2.82 8.60
N ILE A 227 13.54 -1.70 7.96
CA ILE A 227 14.47 -1.06 7.02
C ILE A 227 15.62 -0.34 7.72
N ARG A 228 15.40 0.16 8.94
CA ARG A 228 16.35 0.97 9.69
C ARG A 228 17.74 0.35 9.80
N GLY A 229 17.82 -0.97 10.02
CA GLY A 229 19.10 -1.68 10.12
C GLY A 229 19.65 -2.19 8.80
N ARG A 230 18.85 -2.21 7.73
CA ARG A 230 19.23 -2.84 6.45
C ARG A 230 19.88 -1.88 5.46
N VAL A 231 19.83 -0.58 5.75
CA VAL A 231 20.49 0.45 4.93
C VAL A 231 21.98 0.62 5.26
N PHE A 232 22.47 -0.09 6.26
CA PHE A 232 23.88 -0.11 6.66
C PHE A 232 24.51 -1.49 6.46
N SER A 233 25.81 -1.48 6.13
CA SER A 233 26.63 -2.70 6.14
C SER A 233 26.93 -3.15 7.58
N PRO A 234 27.43 -4.37 7.78
CA PRO A 234 27.93 -4.81 9.09
C PRO A 234 29.05 -3.94 9.68
N ALA A 235 29.70 -3.11 8.84
CA ALA A 235 30.71 -2.13 9.23
C ALA A 235 30.15 -0.71 9.37
N ASP A 236 28.84 -0.57 9.60
CA ASP A 236 28.12 0.70 9.74
C ASP A 236 28.27 1.68 8.55
N GLN A 237 28.58 1.19 7.34
CA GLN A 237 28.66 1.99 6.14
C GLN A 237 27.29 2.10 5.47
N LEU A 238 26.94 3.28 4.99
CA LEU A 238 25.69 3.51 4.25
C LEU A 238 25.71 2.76 2.90
N LEU A 239 24.74 1.87 2.69
CA LEU A 239 24.61 1.06 1.46
C LEU A 239 23.91 1.84 0.32
N LEU A 240 23.14 2.87 0.66
CA LEU A 240 22.45 3.73 -0.31
C LEU A 240 23.40 4.83 -0.78
N GLN A 241 23.89 4.72 -2.02
CA GLN A 241 24.77 5.73 -2.64
C GLN A 241 24.11 6.39 -3.84
N PRO A 242 24.30 7.71 -4.04
CA PRO A 242 23.91 8.38 -5.25
C PRO A 242 24.64 7.78 -6.46
N GLY A 243 23.91 7.26 -7.47
CA GLY A 243 24.52 6.80 -8.72
C GLY A 243 24.80 5.29 -8.86
N ARG A 244 24.35 4.48 -7.94
CA ARG A 244 24.30 3.00 -8.12
C ARG A 244 22.92 2.49 -8.39
#